data_97f1768e53ae423ce4925471e662bd14
#
_entry.id   97f1768e53ae423ce4925471e662bd14
#
_cell.length_a   1.000
_cell.length_b   1.000
_cell.length_c   1.000
_cell.angle_alpha   90.00
_cell.angle_beta   90.00
_cell.angle_gamma   90.00
#
_symmetry.space_group_name_H-M   'P 1'
#
loop_
_entity.id
_entity.type
_entity.pdbx_description
1 polymer ?
#
loop_
_entity_poly.entity_id
_entity_poly.type
_entity_poly.pdbx_seq_one_letter_code
_entity_poly.pdbx_strand_id
1 'polypeptide(L)'
;TCNRVELLAMGKGDLAGQMLNSWAGVRNAKVEDLERYVYTYKNEEAVRHLFRVASSLDSMILGEPQILGQLKAAYRKASACHATGVILNHLLHKAFSVAKRVRTETAVASSAVSISFAAVELAKRIFGTMQGHKAMLIGAGEMAERRR
;
A
#
# COMPACT_ATOMS: atom_id res chain seq x y z
N THR A 1 -2.48 1.62 -2.52
CA THR A 1 -3.19 1.87 -1.26
C THR A 1 -4.12 3.08 -1.40
N CYS A 2 -4.91 3.38 -0.37
CA CYS A 2 -5.75 4.59 -0.38
C CYS A 2 -4.91 5.88 -0.32
N ASN A 3 -3.67 5.80 0.15
CA ASN A 3 -2.83 6.95 0.44
C ASN A 3 -1.75 7.21 -0.60
N ARG A 4 -1.30 6.19 -1.34
CA ARG A 4 -0.23 6.31 -2.33
C ARG A 4 -0.26 5.22 -3.39
N VAL A 5 0.41 5.47 -4.49
CA VAL A 5 0.71 4.48 -5.53
C VAL A 5 2.23 4.32 -5.61
N GLU A 6 2.69 3.10 -5.73
CA GLU A 6 4.11 2.78 -5.84
C GLU A 6 4.37 1.94 -7.09
N LEU A 7 5.48 2.21 -7.74
CA LEU A 7 6.00 1.43 -8.86
C LEU A 7 7.30 0.76 -8.43
N LEU A 8 7.45 -0.52 -8.73
CA LEU A 8 8.68 -1.29 -8.49
C LEU A 8 9.22 -1.76 -9.83
N ALA A 9 10.46 -1.44 -10.13
CA ALA A 9 11.13 -1.88 -11.33
C ALA A 9 12.53 -2.40 -11.05
N MET A 10 13.04 -3.22 -11.97
CA MET A 10 14.40 -3.75 -11.95
C MET A 10 15.00 -3.57 -13.34
N GLY A 11 16.20 -3.00 -13.42
CA GLY A 11 16.89 -2.76 -14.68
C GLY A 11 18.19 -2.00 -14.49
N LYS A 12 18.73 -1.48 -15.58
CA LYS A 12 19.95 -0.67 -15.62
C LYS A 12 19.61 0.77 -16.03
N GLY A 13 20.48 1.71 -15.68
CA GLY A 13 20.33 3.11 -16.05
C GLY A 13 19.37 3.88 -15.13
N ASP A 14 18.84 4.99 -15.63
CA ASP A 14 17.91 5.84 -14.87
C ASP A 14 16.48 5.31 -14.93
N LEU A 15 16.20 4.31 -14.11
CA LEU A 15 14.86 3.75 -13.98
C LEU A 15 13.87 4.73 -13.35
N ALA A 16 14.33 5.56 -12.42
CA ALA A 16 13.45 6.50 -11.73
C ALA A 16 12.85 7.51 -12.71
N GLY A 17 13.68 8.13 -13.54
CA GLY A 17 13.22 9.06 -14.59
C GLY A 17 12.32 8.37 -15.61
N GLN A 18 12.66 7.16 -16.04
CA GLN A 18 11.83 6.39 -16.98
C GLN A 18 10.45 6.07 -16.42
N MET A 19 10.39 5.64 -15.16
CA MET A 19 9.12 5.33 -14.47
C MET A 19 8.27 6.59 -14.27
N LEU A 20 8.89 7.69 -13.90
CA LEU A 20 8.20 8.96 -13.70
C LEU A 20 7.63 9.50 -15.02
N ASN A 21 8.41 9.45 -16.12
CA ASN A 21 7.94 9.80 -17.45
C ASN A 21 6.77 8.93 -17.91
N SER A 22 6.87 7.61 -17.70
CA SER A 22 5.81 6.68 -18.04
C SER A 22 4.53 6.97 -17.24
N TRP A 23 4.68 7.29 -15.96
CA TRP A 23 3.54 7.63 -15.10
C TRP A 23 2.90 8.95 -15.49
N ALA A 24 3.69 9.97 -15.79
CA ALA A 24 3.23 11.26 -16.30
C ALA A 24 2.40 11.08 -17.59
N GLY A 25 2.89 10.25 -18.52
CA GLY A 25 2.16 9.92 -19.75
C GLY A 25 0.80 9.24 -19.48
N VAL A 26 0.76 8.26 -18.59
CA VAL A 26 -0.50 7.56 -18.22
C VAL A 26 -1.50 8.51 -17.55
N ARG A 27 -1.04 9.50 -16.81
CA ARG A 27 -1.86 10.46 -16.08
C ARG A 27 -2.17 11.72 -16.89
N ASN A 28 -1.61 11.86 -18.09
CA ASN A 28 -1.67 13.08 -18.88
C ASN A 28 -1.24 14.34 -18.08
N ALA A 29 -0.16 14.19 -17.31
CA ALA A 29 0.42 15.18 -16.43
C ALA A 29 1.84 15.54 -16.89
N LYS A 30 2.35 16.69 -16.47
CA LYS A 30 3.75 17.04 -16.68
C LYS A 30 4.62 16.39 -15.61
N VAL A 31 5.85 16.03 -15.96
CA VAL A 31 6.81 15.42 -15.03
C VAL A 31 7.11 16.37 -13.87
N GLU A 32 7.31 17.65 -14.17
CA GLU A 32 7.62 18.69 -13.18
C GLU A 32 6.51 18.85 -12.11
N ASP A 33 5.26 18.58 -12.48
CA ASP A 33 4.12 18.62 -11.56
C ASP A 33 4.11 17.42 -10.61
N LEU A 34 4.64 16.28 -11.04
CA LEU A 34 4.69 15.05 -10.26
C LEU A 34 5.93 14.97 -9.36
N GLU A 35 7.08 15.49 -9.77
CA GLU A 35 8.35 15.36 -9.06
C GLU A 35 8.27 15.76 -7.60
N ARG A 36 7.53 16.82 -7.27
CA ARG A 36 7.37 17.32 -5.90
C ARG A 36 6.60 16.37 -4.97
N TYR A 37 5.92 15.38 -5.52
CA TYR A 37 5.10 14.42 -4.77
C TYR A 37 5.66 13.00 -4.81
N VAL A 38 6.83 12.81 -5.41
CA VAL A 38 7.44 11.49 -5.59
C VAL A 38 8.61 11.31 -4.62
N TYR A 39 8.72 10.14 -4.05
CA TYR A 39 9.91 9.65 -3.39
C TYR A 39 10.49 8.47 -4.18
N THR A 40 11.78 8.28 -4.08
CA THR A 40 12.48 7.19 -4.78
C THR A 40 13.43 6.48 -3.83
N TYR A 41 13.28 5.16 -3.76
CA TYR A 41 14.23 4.28 -3.09
C TYR A 41 15.01 3.46 -4.12
N LYS A 42 16.29 3.23 -3.88
CA LYS A 42 17.17 2.46 -4.78
C LYS A 42 17.84 1.31 -4.02
N ASN A 43 18.12 0.23 -4.74
CA ASN A 43 18.87 -0.92 -4.23
C ASN A 43 18.32 -1.46 -2.90
N GLU A 44 19.12 -1.53 -1.86
CA GLU A 44 18.74 -2.07 -0.55
C GLU A 44 17.61 -1.31 0.11
N GLU A 45 17.55 0.01 -0.07
CA GLU A 45 16.45 0.83 0.46
C GLU A 45 15.11 0.46 -0.20
N ALA A 46 15.10 0.23 -1.50
CA ALA A 46 13.90 -0.22 -2.21
C ALA A 46 13.45 -1.61 -1.72
N VAL A 47 14.39 -2.52 -1.51
CA VAL A 47 14.10 -3.84 -0.93
C VAL A 47 13.54 -3.72 0.47
N ARG A 48 14.19 -2.95 1.34
CA ARG A 48 13.74 -2.70 2.72
C ARG A 48 12.34 -2.09 2.75
N HIS A 49 12.09 -1.10 1.91
CA HIS A 49 10.79 -0.45 1.78
C HIS A 49 9.72 -1.45 1.33
N LEU A 50 9.99 -2.27 0.32
CA LEU A 50 9.07 -3.31 -0.15
C LEU A 50 8.67 -4.27 0.99
N PHE A 51 9.62 -4.74 1.79
CA PHE A 51 9.34 -5.62 2.92
C PHE A 51 8.48 -4.95 4.00
N ARG A 52 8.73 -3.67 4.29
CA ARG A 52 7.93 -2.88 5.23
C ARG A 52 6.49 -2.71 4.72
N VAL A 53 6.34 -2.34 3.44
CA VAL A 53 5.03 -2.19 2.81
C VAL A 53 4.27 -3.52 2.77
N ALA A 54 4.92 -4.60 2.33
CA ALA A 54 4.31 -5.94 2.30
C ALA A 54 3.84 -6.42 3.69
N SER A 55 4.59 -6.04 4.72
CA SER A 55 4.27 -6.36 6.12
C SER A 55 3.28 -5.38 6.76
N SER A 56 2.76 -4.41 6.00
CA SER A 56 1.86 -3.35 6.48
C SER A 56 2.45 -2.52 7.63
N LEU A 57 3.77 -2.33 7.63
CA LEU A 57 4.51 -1.51 8.61
C LEU A 57 4.70 -0.06 8.15
N ASP A 58 4.31 0.24 6.91
CA ASP A 58 4.43 1.56 6.28
C ASP A 58 3.07 2.01 5.74
N SER A 59 2.05 1.90 6.55
CA SER A 59 0.68 2.30 6.26
C SER A 59 0.13 3.21 7.35
N MET A 60 -0.92 3.96 7.06
CA MET A 60 -1.60 4.82 8.05
C MET A 60 -2.13 4.00 9.23
N ILE A 61 -2.52 2.76 8.98
CA ILE A 61 -2.93 1.79 9.99
C ILE A 61 -1.98 0.60 9.90
N LEU A 62 -1.20 0.39 10.95
CA LEU A 62 -0.26 -0.72 11.02
C LEU A 62 -1.00 -2.06 10.97
N GLY A 63 -0.45 -2.99 10.20
CA GLY A 63 -0.97 -4.34 10.10
C GLY A 63 -2.20 -4.51 9.19
N GLU A 64 -2.63 -3.48 8.45
CA GLU A 64 -3.79 -3.56 7.56
C GLU A 64 -3.65 -4.70 6.54
N PRO A 65 -4.61 -5.66 6.51
CA PRO A 65 -4.48 -6.85 5.67
C PRO A 65 -4.61 -6.56 4.17
N GLN A 66 -5.22 -5.44 3.79
CA GLN A 66 -5.46 -5.09 2.38
C GLN A 66 -4.17 -4.84 1.61
N ILE A 67 -3.14 -4.28 2.25
CA ILE A 67 -1.87 -3.93 1.59
C ILE A 67 -1.22 -5.15 0.95
N LEU A 68 -1.07 -6.23 1.69
CA LEU A 68 -0.51 -7.47 1.15
C LEU A 68 -1.37 -8.05 0.01
N GLY A 69 -2.70 -7.95 0.14
CA GLY A 69 -3.64 -8.36 -0.90
C GLY A 69 -3.46 -7.56 -2.19
N GLN A 70 -3.35 -6.23 -2.09
CA GLN A 70 -3.11 -5.33 -3.22
C GLN A 70 -1.76 -5.60 -3.89
N LEU A 71 -0.71 -5.81 -3.11
CA LEU A 71 0.62 -6.14 -3.64
C LEU A 71 0.60 -7.47 -4.40
N LYS A 72 -0.06 -8.50 -3.87
CA LYS A 72 -0.24 -9.78 -4.58
C LYS A 72 -1.07 -9.63 -5.86
N ALA A 73 -2.10 -8.80 -5.85
CA ALA A 73 -2.91 -8.54 -7.04
C ALA A 73 -2.10 -7.81 -8.12
N ALA A 74 -1.31 -6.81 -7.74
CA ALA A 74 -0.41 -6.12 -8.65
C ALA A 74 0.64 -7.06 -9.25
N TYR A 75 1.25 -7.91 -8.43
CA TYR A 75 2.19 -8.93 -8.89
C TYR A 75 1.56 -9.89 -9.90
N ARG A 76 0.36 -10.41 -9.63
CA ARG A 76 -0.34 -11.31 -10.57
C ARG A 76 -0.59 -10.65 -11.92
N LYS A 77 -1.01 -9.38 -11.93
CA LYS A 77 -1.21 -8.63 -13.18
C LYS A 77 0.11 -8.43 -13.93
N ALA A 78 1.16 -8.01 -13.26
CA ALA A 78 2.47 -7.82 -13.87
C ALA A 78 3.05 -9.13 -14.43
N SER A 79 2.88 -10.23 -13.70
CA SER A 79 3.31 -11.57 -14.14
C SER A 79 2.52 -12.06 -15.37
N ALA A 80 1.22 -11.84 -15.39
CA ALA A 80 0.37 -12.19 -16.54
C ALA A 80 0.74 -11.40 -17.82
N CYS A 81 1.28 -10.19 -17.65
CA CYS A 81 1.80 -9.37 -18.75
C CYS A 81 3.28 -9.62 -19.05
N HIS A 82 3.90 -10.66 -18.48
CA HIS A 82 5.33 -10.96 -18.61
C HIS A 82 6.26 -9.78 -18.22
N ALA A 83 5.78 -8.87 -17.39
CA ALA A 83 6.52 -7.70 -16.93
C ALA A 83 7.39 -7.97 -15.68
N THR A 84 7.42 -9.21 -15.17
CA THR A 84 8.26 -9.62 -14.05
C THR A 84 9.36 -10.56 -14.52
N GLY A 85 10.62 -10.22 -14.22
CA GLY A 85 11.76 -11.11 -14.45
C GLY A 85 12.07 -11.96 -13.20
N VAL A 86 13.10 -12.78 -13.31
CA VAL A 86 13.52 -13.73 -12.25
C VAL A 86 13.75 -13.03 -10.91
N ILE A 87 14.44 -11.88 -10.92
CA ILE A 87 14.79 -11.15 -9.68
C ILE A 87 13.53 -10.61 -8.99
N LEU A 88 12.63 -9.95 -9.73
CA LEU A 88 11.38 -9.43 -9.16
C LEU A 88 10.47 -10.56 -8.65
N ASN A 89 10.39 -11.68 -9.36
CA ASN A 89 9.64 -12.84 -8.92
C ASN A 89 10.18 -13.34 -7.57
N HIS A 90 11.49 -13.55 -7.48
CA HIS A 90 12.12 -14.03 -6.25
C HIS A 90 11.92 -13.06 -5.08
N LEU A 91 12.16 -11.77 -5.32
CA LEU A 91 12.00 -10.70 -4.34
C LEU A 91 10.57 -10.62 -3.80
N LEU A 92 9.57 -10.62 -4.69
CA LEU A 92 8.15 -10.52 -4.28
C LEU A 92 7.67 -11.77 -3.54
N HIS A 93 8.06 -12.97 -3.97
CA HIS A 93 7.77 -14.20 -3.23
C HIS A 93 8.38 -14.18 -1.84
N LYS A 94 9.63 -13.70 -1.71
CA LYS A 94 10.26 -13.53 -0.40
C LYS A 94 9.55 -12.51 0.47
N ALA A 95 9.14 -11.37 -0.12
CA ALA A 95 8.36 -10.35 0.58
C ALA A 95 7.01 -10.90 1.10
N PHE A 96 6.31 -11.71 0.30
CA PHE A 96 5.07 -12.36 0.74
C PHE A 96 5.30 -13.34 1.90
N SER A 97 6.38 -14.12 1.85
CA SER A 97 6.75 -15.04 2.93
C SER A 97 7.06 -14.31 4.22
N VAL A 98 7.89 -13.27 4.15
CA VAL A 98 8.24 -12.43 5.32
C VAL A 98 7.01 -11.73 5.89
N ALA A 99 6.18 -11.13 5.04
CA ALA A 99 4.95 -10.48 5.47
C ALA A 99 4.01 -11.45 6.21
N LYS A 100 3.91 -12.69 5.73
CA LYS A 100 3.15 -13.74 6.44
C LYS A 100 3.74 -14.03 7.82
N ARG A 101 5.05 -14.18 7.91
CA ARG A 101 5.74 -14.42 9.19
C ARG A 101 5.55 -13.27 10.17
N VAL A 102 5.75 -12.04 9.74
CA VAL A 102 5.50 -10.84 10.57
C VAL A 102 4.09 -10.86 11.14
N ARG A 103 3.09 -11.20 10.33
CA ARG A 103 1.69 -11.26 10.76
C ARG A 103 1.39 -12.39 11.74
N THR A 104 2.11 -13.52 11.66
CA THR A 104 1.88 -14.69 12.54
C THR A 104 2.76 -14.69 13.78
N GLU A 105 3.96 -14.09 13.69
CA GLU A 105 4.97 -14.13 14.76
C GLU A 105 4.98 -12.85 15.60
N THR A 106 4.21 -11.82 15.24
CA THR A 106 4.17 -10.53 15.96
C THR A 106 2.74 -10.05 16.21
N ALA A 107 2.59 -9.08 17.11
CA ALA A 107 1.30 -8.46 17.43
C ALA A 107 0.77 -7.50 16.33
N VAL A 108 1.49 -7.29 15.23
CA VAL A 108 1.09 -6.35 14.17
C VAL A 108 -0.27 -6.69 13.58
N ALA A 109 -0.58 -7.97 13.40
CA ALA A 109 -1.86 -8.38 12.84
C ALA A 109 -3.01 -8.34 13.86
N SER A 110 -2.74 -8.55 15.14
CA SER A 110 -3.75 -8.50 16.20
C SER A 110 -4.18 -7.07 16.54
N SER A 111 -3.29 -6.11 16.31
CA SER A 111 -3.55 -4.67 16.46
C SER A 111 -4.14 -4.02 15.20
N ALA A 112 -4.29 -4.79 14.12
CA ALA A 112 -4.79 -4.30 12.85
C ALA A 112 -6.28 -3.98 12.94
N VAL A 113 -6.59 -2.72 13.03
CA VAL A 113 -7.96 -2.21 12.96
C VAL A 113 -8.23 -1.67 11.54
N SER A 114 -9.47 -1.76 11.09
CA SER A 114 -9.83 -1.11 9.82
C SER A 114 -9.85 0.42 9.98
N ILE A 115 -9.67 1.15 8.88
CA ILE A 115 -9.84 2.62 8.88
C ILE A 115 -11.21 3.01 9.42
N SER A 116 -12.25 2.25 9.08
CA SER A 116 -13.62 2.47 9.59
C SER A 116 -13.69 2.33 11.10
N PHE A 117 -13.04 1.32 11.68
CA PHE A 117 -12.96 1.15 13.13
C PHE A 117 -12.18 2.29 13.78
N ALA A 118 -11.02 2.65 13.23
CA ALA A 118 -10.22 3.76 13.74
C ALA A 118 -10.99 5.09 13.72
N ALA A 119 -11.77 5.34 12.66
CA ALA A 119 -12.62 6.52 12.56
C ALA A 119 -13.71 6.55 13.66
N VAL A 120 -14.34 5.42 13.94
CA VAL A 120 -15.33 5.31 15.03
C VAL A 120 -14.70 5.54 16.40
N GLU A 121 -13.53 4.95 16.65
CA GLU A 121 -12.81 5.16 17.91
C GLU A 121 -12.34 6.60 18.09
N LEU A 122 -11.89 7.23 17.00
CA LEU A 122 -11.53 8.66 17.01
C LEU A 122 -12.76 9.53 17.30
N ALA A 123 -13.90 9.24 16.67
CA ALA A 123 -15.15 9.94 16.93
C ALA A 123 -15.58 9.81 18.40
N LYS A 124 -15.48 8.62 18.98
CA LYS A 124 -15.76 8.42 20.43
C LYS A 124 -14.84 9.25 21.32
N ARG A 125 -13.56 9.36 20.96
CA ARG A 125 -12.59 10.18 21.72
C ARG A 125 -12.91 11.69 21.65
N ILE A 126 -13.39 12.15 20.48
CA ILE A 126 -13.72 13.58 20.26
C ILE A 126 -15.06 13.92 20.92
N PHE A 127 -16.09 13.10 20.75
CA PHE A 127 -17.47 13.39 21.17
C PHE A 127 -17.87 12.73 22.49
N GLY A 128 -17.04 11.87 23.05
CA GLY A 128 -17.32 11.10 24.28
C GLY A 128 -18.31 9.96 24.03
N THR A 129 -19.58 10.25 23.83
CA THR A 129 -20.61 9.26 23.50
C THR A 129 -21.07 9.45 22.05
N MET A 130 -21.40 8.34 21.38
CA MET A 130 -22.01 8.37 20.06
C MET A 130 -23.53 8.45 20.09
N GLN A 131 -24.12 8.35 21.29
CA GLN A 131 -25.56 8.39 21.45
C GLN A 131 -26.11 9.77 21.08
N GLY A 132 -27.13 9.79 20.20
CA GLY A 132 -27.71 11.02 19.70
C GLY A 132 -26.99 11.66 18.51
N HIS A 133 -25.81 11.19 18.15
CA HIS A 133 -25.10 11.68 16.96
C HIS A 133 -25.60 10.98 15.70
N LYS A 134 -25.67 11.74 14.61
CA LYS A 134 -25.98 11.20 13.27
C LYS A 134 -24.69 11.17 12.46
N ALA A 135 -24.40 10.05 11.82
CA ALA A 135 -23.29 9.90 10.89
C ALA A 135 -23.83 9.75 9.47
N MET A 136 -23.19 10.47 8.53
CA MET A 136 -23.44 10.32 7.10
C MET A 136 -22.25 9.63 6.46
N LEU A 137 -22.51 8.57 5.70
CA LEU A 137 -21.50 7.85 4.92
C LEU A 137 -21.68 8.21 3.45
N ILE A 138 -20.62 8.72 2.83
CA ILE A 138 -20.59 9.06 1.40
C ILE A 138 -19.68 8.05 0.69
N GLY A 139 -20.27 7.23 -0.19
CA GLY A 139 -19.60 6.19 -0.96
C GLY A 139 -20.08 4.78 -0.61
N ALA A 140 -19.97 3.86 -1.58
CA ALA A 140 -20.36 2.46 -1.48
C ALA A 140 -19.21 1.51 -1.88
N GLY A 141 -17.95 1.91 -1.64
CA GLY A 141 -16.77 1.08 -1.90
C GLY A 141 -16.48 0.09 -0.77
N GLU A 142 -15.46 -0.76 -0.94
CA GLU A 142 -15.05 -1.79 0.03
C GLU A 142 -14.86 -1.26 1.46
N MET A 143 -14.47 0.02 1.61
CA MET A 143 -14.29 0.65 2.91
C MET A 143 -15.63 0.92 3.61
N ALA A 144 -16.72 1.07 2.88
CA ALA A 144 -18.06 1.28 3.42
C ALA A 144 -18.72 -0.03 3.88
N GLU A 145 -18.40 -1.16 3.22
CA GLU A 145 -19.01 -2.47 3.50
C GLU A 145 -18.44 -3.16 4.74
N ARG A 146 -17.25 -2.82 5.19
CA ARG A 146 -16.59 -3.47 6.34
C ARG A 146 -17.12 -2.98 7.70
N ARG A 147 -18.42 -3.09 7.91
CA ARG A 147 -19.11 -2.72 9.17
C ARG A 147 -19.41 -3.89 10.10
N ARG A 148 -18.81 -5.07 9.89
CA ARG A 148 -19.03 -6.22 10.76
C ARG A 148 -17.80 -6.57 11.55
#